data_de5496e1b1a94d6ff749041ee92c270a
#
_entry.id   de5496e1b1a94d6ff749041ee92c270a
#
_cell.length_a   1.000
_cell.length_b   1.000
_cell.length_c   1.000
_cell.angle_alpha   90.00
_cell.angle_beta   90.00
_cell.angle_gamma   90.00
#
_symmetry.space_group_name_H-M   'P 1'
#
loop_
_entity.id
_entity.type
_entity.pdbx_description
1 polymer ?
#
loop_
_entity_poly.entity_id
_entity_poly.type
_entity_poly.pdbx_seq_one_letter_code
_entity_poly.pdbx_strand_id
1 'polypeptide(L)'
;AASKYCVEEAAARHPNTLGMRFHTVYSSTPRKGMFLQKLFDNELEYVTNHYRDFIHIDDLCDAIELCINSKYFGDTIDIGTGCPIKITELADLPIKMHTPHERQWTCANMEKLKRLGFKPKHSLKYMLTSRDKDNIVVLHDKTER
;
A
#
# COMPACT_ATOMS: atom_id res chain seq x y z
N ALA A 1 -0.09 -17.55 2.19
CA ALA A 1 -0.79 -17.07 3.41
C ALA A 1 -0.33 -17.84 4.65
N ALA A 2 -0.34 -19.19 4.64
CA ALA A 2 0.00 -20.03 5.81
C ALA A 2 1.40 -19.72 6.39
N SER A 3 2.44 -19.58 5.54
CA SER A 3 3.81 -19.31 6.01
C SER A 3 3.93 -17.98 6.77
N LYS A 4 3.19 -16.95 6.38
CA LYS A 4 3.18 -15.66 7.09
C LYS A 4 2.47 -15.76 8.43
N TYR A 5 1.37 -16.50 8.47
CA TYR A 5 0.67 -16.78 9.71
C TYR A 5 1.56 -17.54 10.73
N CYS A 6 2.28 -18.58 10.28
CA CYS A 6 3.22 -19.29 11.16
C CYS A 6 4.31 -18.39 11.74
N VAL A 7 4.81 -17.41 10.96
CA VAL A 7 5.80 -16.44 11.47
C VAL A 7 5.18 -15.55 12.57
N GLU A 8 3.97 -15.07 12.37
CA GLU A 8 3.26 -14.25 13.37
C GLU A 8 2.99 -15.05 14.66
N GLU A 9 2.52 -16.29 14.54
CA GLU A 9 2.32 -17.20 15.69
C GLU A 9 3.62 -17.49 16.45
N ALA A 10 4.73 -17.68 15.72
CA ALA A 10 6.03 -17.87 16.34
C ALA A 10 6.50 -16.60 17.05
N ALA A 11 6.34 -15.42 16.41
CA ALA A 11 6.72 -14.15 16.99
C ALA A 11 5.91 -13.80 18.25
N ALA A 12 4.61 -14.11 18.27
CA ALA A 12 3.74 -13.86 19.43
C ALA A 12 4.19 -14.56 20.72
N ARG A 13 5.02 -15.60 20.62
CA ARG A 13 5.61 -16.30 21.76
C ARG A 13 6.85 -15.59 22.34
N HIS A 14 7.32 -14.54 21.69
CA HIS A 14 8.51 -13.79 22.09
C HIS A 14 8.10 -12.37 22.52
N PRO A 15 8.19 -12.00 23.80
CA PRO A 15 7.67 -10.72 24.32
C PRO A 15 8.34 -9.48 23.75
N ASN A 16 9.56 -9.63 23.19
CA ASN A 16 10.34 -8.52 22.66
C ASN A 16 10.27 -8.43 21.11
N THR A 17 9.20 -8.94 20.53
CA THR A 17 8.98 -8.89 19.07
C THR A 17 7.78 -8.00 18.72
N LEU A 18 7.81 -7.42 17.53
CA LEU A 18 6.69 -6.71 16.94
C LEU A 18 6.45 -7.24 15.54
N GLY A 19 5.26 -7.77 15.29
CA GLY A 19 4.81 -8.13 13.95
C GLY A 19 4.42 -6.88 13.16
N MET A 20 4.98 -6.70 11.95
CA MET A 20 4.60 -5.59 11.08
C MET A 20 3.99 -6.12 9.78
N ARG A 21 2.74 -5.78 9.51
CA ARG A 21 2.01 -6.16 8.29
C ARG A 21 2.05 -4.98 7.32
N PHE A 22 2.97 -5.03 6.34
CA PHE A 22 3.07 -3.99 5.33
C PHE A 22 1.98 -4.15 4.27
N HIS A 23 1.34 -3.04 3.95
CA HIS A 23 0.45 -2.93 2.80
C HIS A 23 1.25 -2.73 1.51
N THR A 24 0.64 -2.22 0.44
CA THR A 24 1.31 -2.13 -0.86
C THR A 24 2.32 -0.98 -0.87
N VAL A 25 3.61 -1.33 -0.79
CA VAL A 25 4.69 -0.33 -0.77
C VAL A 25 4.99 0.16 -2.18
N TYR A 26 5.16 1.48 -2.33
CA TYR A 26 5.55 2.11 -3.58
C TYR A 26 6.67 3.15 -3.40
N SER A 27 7.31 3.51 -4.52
CA SER A 27 8.31 4.57 -4.59
C SER A 27 8.26 5.27 -5.95
N SER A 28 8.97 6.39 -6.09
CA SER A 28 9.15 7.09 -7.38
C SER A 28 9.94 6.26 -8.40
N THR A 29 10.74 5.29 -7.92
CA THR A 29 11.49 4.32 -8.72
C THR A 29 11.02 2.91 -8.37
N PRO A 30 9.88 2.44 -8.91
CA PRO A 30 9.31 1.16 -8.53
C PRO A 30 10.17 0.00 -9.02
N ARG A 31 10.15 -1.10 -8.26
CA ARG A 31 10.89 -2.30 -8.60
C ARG A 31 10.36 -2.93 -9.88
N LYS A 32 11.28 -3.41 -10.75
CA LYS A 32 10.98 -4.11 -12.01
C LYS A 32 9.95 -5.23 -11.82
N GLY A 33 8.98 -5.30 -12.72
CA GLY A 33 7.92 -6.29 -12.74
C GLY A 33 6.74 -6.03 -11.78
N MET A 34 6.81 -4.98 -10.95
CA MET A 34 5.71 -4.57 -10.06
C MET A 34 4.67 -3.72 -10.81
N PHE A 35 3.46 -3.65 -10.25
CA PHE A 35 2.33 -2.93 -10.85
C PHE A 35 2.67 -1.49 -11.27
N LEU A 36 3.26 -0.69 -10.38
CA LEU A 36 3.58 0.71 -10.70
C LEU A 36 4.69 0.85 -11.74
N GLN A 37 5.67 -0.05 -11.77
CA GLN A 37 6.67 -0.02 -12.84
C GLN A 37 6.01 -0.29 -14.20
N LYS A 38 5.17 -1.31 -14.28
CA LYS A 38 4.42 -1.62 -15.50
C LYS A 38 3.46 -0.49 -15.91
N LEU A 39 2.84 0.18 -14.93
CA LEU A 39 2.01 1.36 -15.17
C LEU A 39 2.84 2.50 -15.80
N PHE A 40 4.02 2.77 -15.26
CA PHE A 40 4.91 3.83 -15.75
C PHE A 40 5.49 3.54 -17.14
N ASP A 41 5.74 2.28 -17.44
CA ASP A 41 6.30 1.86 -18.72
C ASP A 41 5.22 1.59 -19.78
N ASN A 42 3.94 1.82 -19.45
CA ASN A 42 2.78 1.50 -20.31
C ASN A 42 2.72 0.01 -20.72
N GLU A 43 3.18 -0.88 -19.85
CA GLU A 43 3.20 -2.33 -20.07
C GLU A 43 1.97 -3.05 -19.48
N LEU A 44 1.00 -2.32 -18.91
CA LEU A 44 -0.24 -2.89 -18.40
C LEU A 44 -1.23 -3.13 -19.54
N GLU A 45 -1.71 -4.36 -19.66
CA GLU A 45 -2.76 -4.73 -20.61
C GLU A 45 -4.17 -4.58 -20.02
N TYR A 46 -4.30 -4.65 -18.70
CA TYR A 46 -5.55 -4.56 -17.98
C TYR A 46 -5.33 -4.09 -16.54
N VAL A 47 -6.40 -3.63 -15.92
CA VAL A 47 -6.47 -3.37 -14.47
C VAL A 47 -7.47 -4.32 -13.81
N THR A 48 -7.40 -4.42 -12.50
CA THR A 48 -8.33 -5.25 -11.72
C THR A 48 -9.24 -4.38 -10.86
N ASN A 49 -10.39 -4.92 -10.46
CA ASN A 49 -11.34 -4.21 -9.60
C ASN A 49 -10.99 -4.28 -8.09
N HIS A 50 -9.71 -4.42 -7.79
CA HIS A 50 -9.21 -4.46 -6.42
C HIS A 50 -9.07 -3.06 -5.80
N TYR A 51 -9.14 -3.02 -4.47
CA TYR A 51 -8.71 -1.89 -3.66
C TYR A 51 -7.42 -2.25 -2.94
N ARG A 52 -6.44 -1.36 -2.97
CA ARG A 52 -5.14 -1.53 -2.29
C ARG A 52 -4.79 -0.28 -1.51
N ASP A 53 -4.32 -0.47 -0.30
CA ASP A 53 -3.72 0.58 0.50
C ASP A 53 -2.25 0.71 0.11
N PHE A 54 -1.89 1.85 -0.47
CA PHE A 54 -0.54 2.15 -0.95
C PHE A 54 0.18 3.04 0.04
N ILE A 55 1.37 2.63 0.49
CA ILE A 55 2.23 3.42 1.34
C ILE A 55 3.56 3.72 0.64
N HIS A 56 4.00 4.98 0.67
CA HIS A 56 5.31 5.36 0.13
C HIS A 56 6.43 4.75 0.97
N ILE A 57 7.57 4.42 0.33
CA ILE A 57 8.70 3.79 1.01
C ILE A 57 9.24 4.66 2.16
N ASP A 58 9.28 5.98 2.01
CA ASP A 58 9.74 6.88 3.06
C ASP A 58 8.77 6.91 4.25
N ASP A 59 7.46 6.94 3.99
CA ASP A 59 6.44 6.82 5.05
C ASP A 59 6.52 5.46 5.77
N LEU A 60 6.84 4.39 5.01
CA LEU A 60 7.07 3.07 5.61
C LEU A 60 8.29 3.10 6.54
N CYS A 61 9.40 3.70 6.12
CA CYS A 61 10.60 3.83 6.94
C CYS A 61 10.31 4.66 8.22
N ASP A 62 9.62 5.79 8.08
CA ASP A 62 9.19 6.61 9.22
C ASP A 62 8.33 5.80 10.21
N ALA A 63 7.40 4.99 9.70
CA ALA A 63 6.54 4.14 10.53
C ALA A 63 7.33 3.05 11.26
N ILE A 64 8.31 2.41 10.60
CA ILE A 64 9.19 1.40 11.20
C ILE A 64 10.03 2.04 12.31
N GLU A 65 10.67 3.18 12.03
CA GLU A 65 11.46 3.91 13.03
C GLU A 65 10.64 4.29 14.25
N LEU A 66 9.41 4.79 14.03
CA LEU A 66 8.49 5.13 15.11
C LEU A 66 8.12 3.90 15.95
N CYS A 67 7.86 2.75 15.34
CA CYS A 67 7.58 1.51 16.03
C CYS A 67 8.78 1.04 16.90
N ILE A 68 10.00 1.11 16.35
CA ILE A 68 11.22 0.73 17.08
C ILE A 68 11.41 1.64 18.31
N ASN A 69 11.28 2.96 18.12
CA ASN A 69 11.51 3.95 19.18
C ASN A 69 10.44 3.93 20.25
N SER A 70 9.22 3.51 19.91
CA SER A 70 8.09 3.44 20.85
C SER A 70 8.20 2.31 21.87
N LYS A 71 9.11 1.34 21.63
CA LYS A 71 9.23 0.10 22.43
C LYS A 71 7.90 -0.68 22.50
N TYR A 72 7.09 -0.58 21.48
CA TYR A 72 5.82 -1.28 21.36
C TYR A 72 6.10 -2.72 20.91
N PHE A 73 6.01 -3.69 21.83
CA PHE A 73 6.33 -5.10 21.60
C PHE A 73 5.16 -6.00 21.99
N GLY A 74 5.25 -7.27 21.59
CA GLY A 74 4.29 -8.31 21.95
C GLY A 74 2.97 -8.24 21.17
N ASP A 75 2.94 -7.56 20.02
CA ASP A 75 1.72 -7.37 19.23
C ASP A 75 2.02 -7.37 17.73
N THR A 76 0.98 -7.16 16.93
CA THR A 76 1.07 -6.97 15.47
C THR A 76 0.45 -5.64 15.09
N ILE A 77 1.10 -4.90 14.21
CA ILE A 77 0.67 -3.59 13.71
C ILE A 77 0.60 -3.59 12.18
N ASP A 78 -0.49 -3.06 11.63
CA ASP A 78 -0.60 -2.84 10.19
C ASP A 78 0.09 -1.53 9.83
N ILE A 79 0.91 -1.54 8.77
CA ILE A 79 1.60 -0.36 8.25
C ILE A 79 1.11 -0.06 6.83
N GLY A 80 0.36 1.00 6.71
CA GLY A 80 -0.27 1.50 5.51
C GLY A 80 -0.69 2.95 5.69
N THR A 81 -1.61 3.43 4.87
CA THR A 81 -2.18 4.78 4.97
C THR A 81 -3.60 4.80 5.55
N GLY A 82 -4.29 3.66 5.51
CA GLY A 82 -5.72 3.56 5.83
C GLY A 82 -6.63 4.17 4.76
N CYS A 83 -6.09 4.52 3.59
CA CYS A 83 -6.79 5.13 2.47
C CYS A 83 -6.63 4.29 1.20
N PRO A 84 -7.37 3.18 1.07
CA PRO A 84 -7.23 2.30 -0.09
C PRO A 84 -7.70 2.97 -1.38
N ILE A 85 -6.96 2.76 -2.47
CA ILE A 85 -7.25 3.26 -3.80
C ILE A 85 -7.75 2.10 -4.65
N LYS A 86 -8.78 2.34 -5.44
CA LYS A 86 -9.27 1.38 -6.42
C LYS A 86 -8.30 1.34 -7.61
N ILE A 87 -7.86 0.14 -7.99
CA ILE A 87 -6.84 -0.01 -9.06
C ILE A 87 -7.36 0.53 -10.41
N THR A 88 -8.67 0.41 -10.67
CA THR A 88 -9.29 0.96 -11.88
C THR A 88 -9.30 2.50 -11.96
N GLU A 89 -8.96 3.19 -10.86
CA GLU A 89 -8.80 4.66 -10.86
C GLU A 89 -7.37 5.09 -11.29
N LEU A 90 -6.45 4.14 -11.41
CA LEU A 90 -5.03 4.44 -11.68
C LEU A 90 -4.67 4.36 -13.17
N ALA A 91 -5.51 3.73 -13.99
CA ALA A 91 -5.31 3.66 -15.44
C ALA A 91 -6.65 3.37 -16.14
N ASP A 92 -6.84 3.98 -17.33
CA ASP A 92 -8.00 3.72 -18.20
C ASP A 92 -7.70 2.53 -19.12
N LEU A 93 -7.86 1.34 -18.58
CA LEU A 93 -7.58 0.07 -19.24
C LEU A 93 -8.74 -0.91 -19.05
N PRO A 94 -8.83 -1.99 -19.89
CA PRO A 94 -9.83 -3.04 -19.70
C PRO A 94 -9.81 -3.59 -18.27
N ILE A 95 -10.98 -3.82 -17.70
CA ILE A 95 -11.11 -4.33 -16.33
C ILE A 95 -11.20 -5.84 -16.34
N LYS A 96 -10.25 -6.51 -15.70
CA LYS A 96 -10.31 -7.93 -15.39
C LYS A 96 -10.85 -8.13 -13.97
N MET A 97 -11.93 -8.89 -13.85
CA MET A 97 -12.50 -9.21 -12.54
C MET A 97 -11.52 -10.09 -11.74
N HIS A 98 -11.47 -9.84 -10.42
CA HIS A 98 -10.67 -10.67 -9.52
C HIS A 98 -11.21 -12.10 -9.44
N THR A 99 -10.33 -13.06 -9.10
CA THR A 99 -10.74 -14.43 -8.82
C THR A 99 -11.36 -14.53 -7.42
N PRO A 100 -12.25 -15.52 -7.17
CA PRO A 100 -12.90 -15.68 -5.85
C PRO A 100 -11.93 -15.87 -4.67
N HIS A 101 -10.69 -16.27 -4.93
CA HIS A 101 -9.66 -16.51 -3.91
C HIS A 101 -8.77 -15.29 -3.62
N GLU A 102 -8.90 -14.22 -4.39
CA GLU A 102 -8.13 -12.98 -4.17
C GLU A 102 -8.90 -12.03 -3.25
N ARG A 103 -8.20 -11.39 -2.32
CA ARG A 103 -8.80 -10.32 -1.52
C ARG A 103 -9.06 -9.11 -2.39
N GLN A 104 -10.33 -8.78 -2.56
CA GLN A 104 -10.74 -7.59 -3.32
C GLN A 104 -10.35 -6.29 -2.61
N TRP A 105 -10.37 -6.27 -1.29
CA TRP A 105 -10.12 -5.09 -0.47
C TRP A 105 -8.99 -5.33 0.52
N THR A 106 -8.00 -4.42 0.55
CA THR A 106 -6.97 -4.36 1.59
C THR A 106 -6.83 -2.93 2.09
N CYS A 107 -6.87 -2.75 3.40
CA CYS A 107 -6.75 -1.46 4.07
C CYS A 107 -6.09 -1.68 5.42
N ALA A 108 -5.11 -0.87 5.78
CA ALA A 108 -4.43 -0.93 7.06
C ALA A 108 -5.38 -0.48 8.19
N ASN A 109 -5.36 -1.19 9.30
CA ASN A 109 -5.93 -0.68 10.53
C ASN A 109 -4.94 0.31 11.15
N MET A 110 -5.24 1.59 11.01
CA MET A 110 -4.37 2.68 11.42
C MET A 110 -4.44 3.02 12.91
N GLU A 111 -5.28 2.35 13.70
CA GLU A 111 -5.53 2.74 15.08
C GLU A 111 -4.25 2.73 15.92
N LYS A 112 -3.50 1.62 15.89
CA LYS A 112 -2.25 1.48 16.64
C LYS A 112 -1.19 2.46 16.14
N LEU A 113 -1.01 2.56 14.85
CA LEU A 113 0.00 3.41 14.24
C LEU A 113 -0.28 4.91 14.49
N LYS A 114 -1.54 5.33 14.46
CA LYS A 114 -1.97 6.69 14.82
C LYS A 114 -1.72 7.02 16.30
N ARG A 115 -1.93 6.04 17.20
CA ARG A 115 -1.60 6.21 18.63
C ARG A 115 -0.11 6.46 18.87
N LEU A 116 0.77 5.94 18.01
CA LEU A 116 2.20 6.21 18.02
C LEU A 116 2.56 7.57 17.39
N GLY A 117 1.58 8.30 16.85
CA GLY A 117 1.77 9.62 16.25
C GLY A 117 2.07 9.61 14.76
N PHE A 118 1.98 8.47 14.09
CA PHE A 118 2.24 8.36 12.65
C PHE A 118 1.21 9.11 11.80
N LYS A 119 1.72 9.81 10.80
CA LYS A 119 0.93 10.47 9.75
C LYS A 119 1.61 10.28 8.41
N PRO A 120 0.99 9.63 7.42
CA PRO A 120 1.57 9.52 6.09
C PRO A 120 1.71 10.91 5.46
N LYS A 121 2.84 11.15 4.78
CA LYS A 121 3.19 12.43 4.13
C LYS A 121 3.03 12.37 2.62
N HIS A 122 3.08 11.17 2.03
CA HIS A 122 3.09 10.95 0.59
C HIS A 122 1.75 10.40 0.10
N SER A 123 1.32 10.87 -1.06
CA SER A 123 0.11 10.40 -1.75
C SER A 123 0.47 9.83 -3.12
N LEU A 124 0.02 8.59 -3.40
CA LEU A 124 0.20 7.98 -4.71
C LEU A 124 -0.49 8.80 -5.82
N LYS A 125 -1.70 9.28 -5.58
CA LYS A 125 -2.43 10.12 -6.54
C LYS A 125 -1.64 11.39 -6.88
N TYR A 126 -1.08 12.07 -5.87
CA TYR A 126 -0.26 13.26 -6.09
C TYR A 126 1.01 12.93 -6.88
N MET A 127 1.68 11.83 -6.57
CA MET A 127 2.88 11.39 -7.31
C MET A 127 2.56 11.10 -8.78
N LEU A 128 1.43 10.46 -9.07
CA LEU A 128 1.00 10.18 -10.43
C LEU A 128 0.69 11.48 -11.19
N THR A 129 -0.10 12.39 -10.62
CA THR A 129 -0.42 13.68 -11.26
C THR A 129 0.79 14.60 -11.46
N SER A 130 1.80 14.53 -10.61
CA SER A 130 3.03 15.31 -10.81
C SER A 130 3.91 14.76 -11.95
N ARG A 131 3.87 13.45 -12.19
CA ARG A 131 4.53 12.83 -13.35
C ARG A 131 3.84 13.12 -14.69
N ASP A 132 2.52 13.29 -14.69
CA ASP A 132 1.74 13.57 -15.90
C ASP A 132 2.04 14.94 -16.52
N LYS A 133 2.68 15.84 -15.78
CA LYS A 133 3.19 17.10 -16.39
C LYS A 133 4.35 16.87 -17.34
N ASP A 134 5.01 15.71 -17.24
CA ASP A 134 6.13 15.34 -18.12
C ASP A 134 5.79 14.22 -19.12
N ASN A 135 4.71 13.43 -18.89
CA ASN A 135 4.21 12.39 -19.81
C ASN A 135 2.76 11.99 -19.48
N ILE A 136 1.89 12.22 -20.41
CA ILE A 136 0.43 12.08 -20.39
C ILE A 136 -0.06 10.70 -19.90
N VAL A 137 -0.59 10.64 -18.68
CA VAL A 137 -1.65 9.72 -18.28
C VAL A 137 -2.76 10.53 -17.64
N VAL A 138 -3.89 10.66 -18.32
CA VAL A 138 -5.03 11.48 -17.89
C VAL A 138 -5.79 10.73 -16.81
N LEU A 139 -5.62 11.13 -15.55
CA LEU A 139 -6.57 10.80 -14.50
C LEU A 139 -7.82 11.66 -14.72
N HIS A 140 -8.88 11.07 -15.30
CA HIS A 140 -10.17 11.74 -15.35
C HIS A 140 -10.71 11.87 -13.93
N ASP A 141 -10.73 13.11 -13.44
CA ASP A 141 -11.46 13.50 -12.25
C ASP A 141 -12.97 13.34 -12.52
N LYS A 142 -13.53 12.18 -12.13
CA LYS A 142 -14.97 11.97 -12.10
C LYS A 142 -15.51 12.44 -10.75
N THR A 143 -15.30 13.70 -10.42
CA THR A 143 -16.09 14.41 -9.42
C THR A 143 -17.08 15.32 -10.15
N GLU A 144 -18.17 14.71 -10.65
CA GLU A 144 -19.45 15.40 -10.83
C GLU A 144 -20.58 14.36 -10.95
N ARG A 145 -21.31 14.19 -9.91
CA ARG A 145 -22.76 14.05 -9.63
C ARG A 145 -23.06 13.12 -8.48
#